data_977d00ac97cc148eb6b2515565e16693
#
_entry.id   977d00ac97cc148eb6b2515565e16693
#
_cell.length_a   1.000
_cell.length_b   1.000
_cell.length_c   1.000
_cell.angle_alpha   90.00
_cell.angle_beta   90.00
_cell.angle_gamma   90.00
#
_symmetry.space_group_name_H-M   'P 1'
#
loop_
_entity.id
_entity.type
_entity.pdbx_description
1 polymer ?
#
loop_
_entity_poly.entity_id
_entity_poly.type
_entity_poly.pdbx_seq_one_letter_code
_entity_poly.pdbx_strand_id
1 'polypeptide(L)'
;MIKAFDLPAIGRSAARFDFAKLENLNGHYIRHSDDAALVRQFEDVLNYVPNGATLKAKLNDATRAQLTQAMPSLKERAKTLLELIDGAAFLFADRPLPIDAKAAALLTPDSRALIGRLHDALAAVEPWSGPATEAALRAFAETNNLKLGAVAQPLRAALTGRTTSPGIFDVLAILGRDESLGRLKDQTTS
;
A
#
# COMPACT_ATOMS: atom_id res chain seq x y z
N MET A 1 -8.60 30.67 15.52
CA MET A 1 -8.25 30.32 16.91
C MET A 1 -8.33 31.52 17.88
N ILE A 2 -7.70 32.63 17.59
CA ILE A 2 -7.65 33.79 18.53
C ILE A 2 -9.06 34.33 18.90
N LYS A 3 -10.00 34.36 17.96
CA LYS A 3 -11.38 34.83 18.22
C LYS A 3 -12.23 33.87 19.09
N ALA A 4 -11.81 32.63 19.27
CA ALA A 4 -12.52 31.64 20.08
C ALA A 4 -11.84 31.37 21.43
N PHE A 5 -10.75 32.09 21.74
CA PHE A 5 -10.04 31.94 22.98
C PHE A 5 -10.68 32.90 24.05
N ASP A 6 -11.18 32.32 25.13
CA ASP A 6 -11.68 33.07 26.28
C ASP A 6 -11.14 32.45 27.58
N LEU A 7 -10.66 33.29 28.49
CA LEU A 7 -10.11 32.88 29.79
C LEU A 7 -11.09 32.04 30.65
N PRO A 8 -12.39 32.34 30.69
CA PRO A 8 -13.38 31.53 31.40
C PRO A 8 -13.51 30.09 30.87
N ALA A 9 -13.15 29.84 29.59
CA ALA A 9 -13.23 28.54 28.99
C ALA A 9 -11.99 27.64 29.25
N ILE A 10 -10.96 28.15 29.93
CA ILE A 10 -9.78 27.38 30.33
C ILE A 10 -10.15 26.46 31.48
N GLY A 11 -10.14 25.16 31.22
CA GLY A 11 -10.34 24.14 32.25
C GLY A 11 -9.26 24.19 33.33
N ARG A 12 -9.68 24.09 34.61
CA ARG A 12 -8.76 24.09 35.76
C ARG A 12 -8.11 22.75 36.05
N SER A 13 -8.48 21.69 35.32
CA SER A 13 -7.87 20.35 35.43
C SER A 13 -6.55 20.28 34.66
N ALA A 14 -5.60 19.48 35.17
CA ALA A 14 -4.34 19.21 34.46
C ALA A 14 -4.64 18.66 33.08
N ALA A 15 -4.07 19.27 32.06
CA ALA A 15 -4.17 18.76 30.67
C ALA A 15 -3.48 17.41 30.56
N ARG A 16 -4.23 16.37 30.23
CA ARG A 16 -3.67 15.06 29.90
C ARG A 16 -3.58 14.95 28.39
N PHE A 17 -2.37 14.71 27.90
CA PHE A 17 -2.15 14.49 26.48
C PHE A 17 -2.65 13.09 26.10
N ASP A 18 -3.61 13.02 25.16
CA ASP A 18 -4.21 11.79 24.69
C ASP A 18 -3.71 11.51 23.26
N PHE A 19 -2.73 10.62 23.16
CA PHE A 19 -2.13 10.22 21.87
C PHE A 19 -3.14 9.55 20.94
N ALA A 20 -4.05 8.73 21.46
CA ALA A 20 -5.07 8.05 20.64
C ALA A 20 -6.04 9.06 20.00
N LYS A 21 -6.42 10.09 20.76
CA LYS A 21 -7.24 11.19 20.24
C LYS A 21 -6.50 11.99 19.18
N LEU A 22 -5.20 12.24 19.39
CA LEU A 22 -4.36 12.94 18.39
C LEU A 22 -4.21 12.12 17.11
N GLU A 23 -3.96 10.81 17.20
CA GLU A 23 -3.89 9.92 16.03
C GLU A 23 -5.21 9.91 15.25
N ASN A 24 -6.35 9.84 15.94
CA ASN A 24 -7.66 9.88 15.29
C ASN A 24 -7.88 11.21 14.55
N LEU A 25 -7.52 12.32 15.18
CA LEU A 25 -7.63 13.66 14.58
C LEU A 25 -6.69 13.77 13.36
N ASN A 26 -5.46 13.33 13.49
CA ASN A 26 -4.48 13.37 12.42
C ASN A 26 -4.93 12.48 11.23
N GLY A 27 -5.42 11.27 11.49
CA GLY A 27 -6.00 10.40 10.46
C GLY A 27 -7.22 11.02 9.77
N HIS A 28 -8.05 11.79 10.51
CA HIS A 28 -9.14 12.55 9.90
C HIS A 28 -8.60 13.57 8.88
N TYR A 29 -7.59 14.37 9.26
CA TYR A 29 -7.00 15.35 8.35
C TYR A 29 -6.31 14.71 7.17
N ILE A 30 -5.56 13.60 7.35
CA ILE A 30 -4.93 12.87 6.26
C ILE A 30 -5.97 12.43 5.22
N ARG A 31 -7.07 11.80 5.64
CA ARG A 31 -8.13 11.35 4.72
C ARG A 31 -8.80 12.47 3.95
N HIS A 32 -8.95 13.66 4.55
CA HIS A 32 -9.60 14.83 3.93
C HIS A 32 -8.63 15.76 3.21
N SER A 33 -7.33 15.48 3.26
CA SER A 33 -6.33 16.27 2.54
C SER A 33 -6.33 15.97 1.05
N ASP A 34 -5.95 16.97 0.28
CA ASP A 34 -5.68 16.83 -1.14
C ASP A 34 -4.52 15.87 -1.39
N ASP A 35 -4.64 14.99 -2.38
CA ASP A 35 -3.67 13.94 -2.65
C ASP A 35 -2.30 14.51 -3.06
N ALA A 36 -2.28 15.58 -3.87
CA ALA A 36 -1.03 16.22 -4.27
C ALA A 36 -0.36 16.94 -3.09
N ALA A 37 -1.14 17.47 -2.14
CA ALA A 37 -0.61 18.04 -0.91
C ALA A 37 0.01 16.95 -0.02
N LEU A 38 -0.61 15.78 0.06
CA LEU A 38 -0.06 14.65 0.81
C LEU A 38 1.22 14.09 0.18
N VAL A 39 1.32 14.06 -1.15
CA VAL A 39 2.56 13.67 -1.85
C VAL A 39 3.69 14.63 -1.47
N ARG A 40 3.46 15.94 -1.47
CA ARG A 40 4.47 16.92 -1.03
C ARG A 40 4.88 16.71 0.44
N GLN A 41 3.91 16.49 1.33
CA GLN A 41 4.21 16.22 2.75
C GLN A 41 4.96 14.89 2.93
N PHE A 42 4.65 13.88 2.14
CA PHE A 42 5.39 12.63 2.08
C PHE A 42 6.86 12.88 1.71
N GLU A 43 7.11 13.62 0.65
CA GLU A 43 8.46 13.98 0.21
C GLU A 43 9.23 14.77 1.27
N ASP A 44 8.58 15.73 1.92
CA ASP A 44 9.18 16.56 2.96
C ASP A 44 9.58 15.75 4.18
N VAL A 45 8.71 14.84 4.63
CA VAL A 45 8.95 14.05 5.84
C VAL A 45 10.07 13.01 5.64
N LEU A 46 10.40 12.63 4.40
CA LEU A 46 11.55 11.76 4.11
C LEU A 46 12.88 12.35 4.59
N ASN A 47 12.99 13.67 4.80
CA ASN A 47 14.19 14.28 5.35
C ASN A 47 14.41 13.96 6.85
N TYR A 48 13.39 13.45 7.55
CA TYR A 48 13.36 13.30 9.01
C TYR A 48 13.16 11.85 9.47
N VAL A 49 13.04 10.90 8.55
CA VAL A 49 12.80 9.48 8.89
C VAL A 49 14.01 8.61 8.60
N PRO A 50 14.19 7.51 9.33
CA PRO A 50 15.17 6.49 8.98
C PRO A 50 14.97 6.01 7.54
N ASN A 51 16.06 5.80 6.80
CA ASN A 51 16.05 5.39 5.39
C ASN A 51 15.39 6.40 4.42
N GLY A 52 15.01 7.58 4.88
CA GLY A 52 14.37 8.59 4.03
C GLY A 52 15.22 9.03 2.85
N ALA A 53 16.55 9.14 3.03
CA ALA A 53 17.48 9.44 1.93
C ALA A 53 17.44 8.36 0.82
N THR A 54 17.35 7.08 1.19
CA THR A 54 17.24 5.96 0.24
C THR A 54 15.91 6.02 -0.53
N LEU A 55 14.80 6.28 0.16
CA LEU A 55 13.49 6.43 -0.48
C LEU A 55 13.47 7.64 -1.42
N LYS A 56 14.08 8.75 -0.98
CA LYS A 56 14.18 9.98 -1.78
C LYS A 56 14.99 9.78 -3.06
N ALA A 57 16.06 8.99 -3.01
CA ALA A 57 16.86 8.65 -4.18
C ALA A 57 16.08 7.84 -5.24
N LYS A 58 15.06 7.09 -4.82
CA LYS A 58 14.16 6.31 -5.69
C LYS A 58 12.94 7.12 -6.19
N LEU A 59 12.75 8.32 -5.68
CA LEU A 59 11.63 9.18 -6.02
C LEU A 59 11.91 9.93 -7.32
N ASN A 60 11.66 9.29 -8.44
CA ASN A 60 11.66 9.89 -9.77
C ASN A 60 10.22 10.21 -10.23
N ASP A 61 10.06 10.75 -11.43
CA ASP A 61 8.75 11.16 -11.95
C ASP A 61 7.78 9.98 -12.06
N ALA A 62 8.25 8.78 -12.44
CA ALA A 62 7.44 7.58 -12.53
C ALA A 62 6.97 7.12 -11.15
N THR A 63 7.87 7.04 -10.17
CA THR A 63 7.53 6.65 -8.80
C THR A 63 6.61 7.69 -8.13
N ARG A 64 6.81 9.00 -8.43
CA ARG A 64 5.93 10.07 -7.95
C ARG A 64 4.53 9.95 -8.56
N ALA A 65 4.41 9.61 -9.84
CA ALA A 65 3.13 9.36 -10.48
C ALA A 65 2.41 8.16 -9.85
N GLN A 66 3.14 7.05 -9.59
CA GLN A 66 2.60 5.88 -8.89
C GLN A 66 2.17 6.22 -7.45
N LEU A 67 2.96 7.00 -6.71
CA LEU A 67 2.61 7.46 -5.37
C LEU A 67 1.34 8.32 -5.38
N THR A 68 1.20 9.22 -6.35
CA THR A 68 0.00 10.05 -6.52
C THR A 68 -1.22 9.17 -6.84
N GLN A 69 -1.08 8.19 -7.71
CA GLN A 69 -2.14 7.23 -8.03
C GLN A 69 -2.52 6.36 -6.81
N ALA A 70 -1.56 6.02 -5.96
CA ALA A 70 -1.78 5.22 -4.77
C ALA A 70 -2.38 6.03 -3.60
N MET A 71 -2.22 7.35 -3.59
CA MET A 71 -2.55 8.20 -2.45
C MET A 71 -3.98 8.05 -1.95
N PRO A 72 -5.04 7.99 -2.80
CA PRO A 72 -6.41 7.77 -2.33
C PRO A 72 -6.56 6.50 -1.49
N SER A 73 -5.95 5.40 -1.90
CA SER A 73 -6.02 4.11 -1.18
C SER A 73 -5.11 4.06 0.05
N LEU A 74 -3.98 4.76 0.02
CA LEU A 74 -3.03 4.84 1.13
C LEU A 74 -3.58 5.67 2.29
N LYS A 75 -4.14 6.86 2.01
CA LYS A 75 -4.64 7.79 3.04
C LYS A 75 -5.82 7.26 3.83
N GLU A 76 -6.63 6.35 3.26
CA GLU A 76 -7.74 5.72 3.98
C GLU A 76 -7.28 4.85 5.17
N ARG A 77 -6.05 4.35 5.12
CA ARG A 77 -5.50 3.43 6.10
C ARG A 77 -4.47 4.06 7.03
N ALA A 78 -3.98 5.24 6.70
CA ALA A 78 -2.95 5.93 7.45
C ALA A 78 -3.54 6.91 8.47
N LYS A 79 -3.02 6.88 9.68
CA LYS A 79 -3.28 7.88 10.73
C LYS A 79 -2.14 8.85 10.89
N THR A 80 -0.97 8.52 10.37
CA THR A 80 0.24 9.33 10.42
C THR A 80 0.96 9.33 9.07
N LEU A 81 1.83 10.32 8.84
CA LEU A 81 2.68 10.34 7.66
C LEU A 81 3.68 9.16 7.66
N LEU A 82 4.08 8.66 8.82
CA LEU A 82 4.93 7.47 8.92
C LEU A 82 4.21 6.22 8.45
N GLU A 83 2.93 6.05 8.82
CA GLU A 83 2.09 4.96 8.32
C GLU A 83 1.83 5.08 6.81
N LEU A 84 1.74 6.32 6.29
CA LEU A 84 1.62 6.56 4.85
C LEU A 84 2.89 6.11 4.12
N ILE A 85 4.08 6.43 4.64
CA ILE A 85 5.37 5.97 4.10
C ILE A 85 5.47 4.45 4.15
N ASP A 86 5.11 3.85 5.26
CA ASP A 86 5.12 2.40 5.43
C ASP A 86 4.17 1.71 4.46
N GLY A 87 2.96 2.23 4.30
CA GLY A 87 1.98 1.74 3.33
C GLY A 87 2.42 1.84 1.87
N ALA A 88 3.25 2.85 1.54
CA ALA A 88 3.79 3.08 0.20
C ALA A 88 5.10 2.33 -0.07
N ALA A 89 5.68 1.62 0.92
CA ALA A 89 7.00 1.00 0.82
C ALA A 89 7.15 0.05 -0.38
N PHE A 90 6.06 -0.61 -0.80
CA PHE A 90 6.06 -1.53 -1.94
C PHE A 90 6.39 -0.84 -3.27
N LEU A 91 6.17 0.49 -3.38
CA LEU A 91 6.50 1.28 -4.58
C LEU A 91 8.01 1.49 -4.74
N PHE A 92 8.75 1.42 -3.63
CA PHE A 92 10.19 1.71 -3.56
C PHE A 92 11.04 0.44 -3.43
N ALA A 93 10.41 -0.73 -3.36
CA ALA A 93 11.12 -1.98 -3.15
C ALA A 93 11.79 -2.47 -4.44
N ASP A 94 13.04 -2.87 -4.34
CA ASP A 94 13.76 -3.54 -5.43
C ASP A 94 13.33 -5.01 -5.52
N ARG A 95 13.52 -5.62 -6.68
CA ARG A 95 13.30 -7.06 -6.88
C ARG A 95 14.61 -7.83 -6.71
N PRO A 96 14.56 -9.04 -6.08
CA PRO A 96 13.39 -9.65 -5.43
C PRO A 96 12.97 -8.89 -4.18
N LEU A 97 11.65 -8.86 -3.92
CA LEU A 97 11.08 -8.11 -2.78
C LEU A 97 11.54 -8.67 -1.43
N PRO A 98 11.84 -7.81 -0.45
CA PRO A 98 11.91 -8.23 0.94
C PRO A 98 10.51 -8.67 1.42
N ILE A 99 10.42 -9.90 1.91
CA ILE A 99 9.18 -10.50 2.39
C ILE A 99 9.19 -10.52 3.91
N ASP A 100 8.20 -9.91 4.56
CA ASP A 100 8.07 -9.99 6.00
C ASP A 100 7.68 -11.42 6.48
N ALA A 101 7.91 -11.72 7.75
CA ALA A 101 7.67 -13.07 8.29
C ALA A 101 6.19 -13.52 8.16
N LYS A 102 5.24 -12.59 8.24
CA LYS A 102 3.81 -12.90 8.09
C LYS A 102 3.46 -13.19 6.64
N ALA A 103 4.01 -12.42 5.71
CA ALA A 103 3.82 -12.64 4.28
C ALA A 103 4.52 -13.93 3.83
N ALA A 104 5.72 -14.23 4.34
CA ALA A 104 6.44 -15.46 4.06
C ALA A 104 5.63 -16.71 4.46
N ALA A 105 4.91 -16.65 5.58
CA ALA A 105 4.04 -17.74 6.03
C ALA A 105 2.87 -18.01 5.07
N LEU A 106 2.47 -17.04 4.25
CA LEU A 106 1.44 -17.21 3.20
C LEU A 106 2.00 -17.77 1.89
N LEU A 107 3.31 -17.70 1.69
CA LEU A 107 4.00 -18.16 0.47
C LEU A 107 4.46 -19.62 0.62
N THR A 108 3.52 -20.51 0.97
CA THR A 108 3.75 -21.96 1.01
C THR A 108 4.04 -22.52 -0.38
N PRO A 109 4.59 -23.74 -0.53
CA PRO A 109 4.77 -24.38 -1.83
C PRO A 109 3.50 -24.41 -2.69
N ASP A 110 2.34 -24.71 -2.09
CA ASP A 110 1.05 -24.71 -2.78
C ASP A 110 0.64 -23.29 -3.23
N SER A 111 0.87 -22.30 -2.38
CA SER A 111 0.61 -20.89 -2.73
C SER A 111 1.52 -20.42 -3.85
N ARG A 112 2.79 -20.82 -3.86
CA ARG A 112 3.72 -20.49 -4.96
C ARG A 112 3.31 -21.15 -6.28
N ALA A 113 2.85 -22.39 -6.24
CA ALA A 113 2.30 -23.08 -7.42
C ALA A 113 1.00 -22.36 -7.91
N LEU A 114 0.16 -21.90 -6.99
CA LEU A 114 -1.02 -21.10 -7.32
C LEU A 114 -0.61 -19.77 -7.97
N ILE A 115 0.38 -19.06 -7.41
CA ILE A 115 0.92 -17.82 -7.97
C ILE A 115 1.46 -18.03 -9.39
N GLY A 116 2.13 -19.14 -9.66
CA GLY A 116 2.60 -19.47 -11.02
C GLY A 116 1.45 -19.56 -12.03
N ARG A 117 0.37 -20.28 -11.69
CA ARG A 117 -0.81 -20.36 -12.56
C ARG A 117 -1.54 -19.01 -12.69
N LEU A 118 -1.56 -18.23 -11.62
CA LEU A 118 -2.15 -16.90 -11.62
C LEU A 118 -1.32 -15.92 -12.46
N HIS A 119 0.01 -16.03 -12.45
CA HIS A 119 0.89 -15.26 -13.31
C HIS A 119 0.48 -15.44 -14.79
N ASP A 120 0.28 -16.67 -15.24
CA ASP A 120 -0.09 -16.96 -16.64
C ASP A 120 -1.48 -16.39 -16.97
N ALA A 121 -2.44 -16.53 -16.06
CA ALA A 121 -3.77 -15.94 -16.23
C ALA A 121 -3.74 -14.40 -16.31
N LEU A 122 -2.94 -13.75 -15.46
CA LEU A 122 -2.77 -12.30 -15.48
C LEU A 122 -1.94 -11.83 -16.69
N ALA A 123 -0.99 -12.60 -17.17
CA ALA A 123 -0.20 -12.27 -18.36
C ALA A 123 -1.07 -12.12 -19.62
N ALA A 124 -2.22 -12.77 -19.67
CA ALA A 124 -3.18 -12.67 -20.77
C ALA A 124 -4.14 -11.47 -20.67
N VAL A 125 -4.08 -10.68 -19.57
CA VAL A 125 -4.98 -9.55 -19.39
C VAL A 125 -4.57 -8.37 -20.27
N GLU A 126 -5.53 -7.90 -21.11
CA GLU A 126 -5.34 -6.74 -21.96
C GLU A 126 -6.69 -6.04 -22.19
N PRO A 127 -6.82 -4.71 -21.99
CA PRO A 127 -5.79 -3.82 -21.43
C PRO A 127 -5.55 -4.06 -19.94
N TRP A 128 -4.33 -3.75 -19.45
CA TRP A 128 -4.01 -3.85 -18.03
C TRP A 128 -4.68 -2.71 -17.25
N SER A 129 -5.69 -3.04 -16.47
CA SER A 129 -6.44 -2.09 -15.63
C SER A 129 -6.97 -2.78 -14.37
N GLY A 130 -7.31 -2.00 -13.35
CA GLY A 130 -7.91 -2.52 -12.11
C GLY A 130 -9.15 -3.40 -12.37
N PRO A 131 -10.16 -2.95 -13.13
CA PRO A 131 -11.32 -3.77 -13.47
C PRO A 131 -10.98 -5.03 -14.26
N ALA A 132 -10.05 -4.96 -15.21
CA ALA A 132 -9.68 -6.13 -16.01
C ALA A 132 -8.91 -7.18 -15.20
N THR A 133 -7.97 -6.75 -14.35
CA THR A 133 -7.23 -7.63 -13.43
C THR A 133 -8.15 -8.22 -12.37
N GLU A 134 -9.16 -7.47 -11.88
CA GLU A 134 -10.19 -7.98 -10.97
C GLU A 134 -11.01 -9.08 -11.64
N ALA A 135 -11.49 -8.85 -12.85
CA ALA A 135 -12.27 -9.83 -13.60
C ALA A 135 -11.47 -11.12 -13.81
N ALA A 136 -10.19 -11.01 -14.22
CA ALA A 136 -9.31 -12.16 -14.40
C ALA A 136 -9.08 -12.93 -13.09
N LEU A 137 -8.87 -12.22 -11.98
CA LEU A 137 -8.66 -12.84 -10.66
C LEU A 137 -9.91 -13.58 -10.17
N ARG A 138 -11.10 -13.00 -10.38
CA ARG A 138 -12.37 -13.64 -10.04
C ARG A 138 -12.63 -14.90 -10.87
N ALA A 139 -12.44 -14.80 -12.19
CA ALA A 139 -12.57 -15.95 -13.09
C ALA A 139 -11.58 -17.07 -12.74
N PHE A 140 -10.33 -16.70 -12.42
CA PHE A 140 -9.32 -17.66 -11.96
C PHE A 140 -9.75 -18.36 -10.66
N ALA A 141 -10.25 -17.62 -9.68
CA ALA A 141 -10.73 -18.18 -8.41
C ALA A 141 -11.91 -19.14 -8.63
N GLU A 142 -12.90 -18.76 -9.45
CA GLU A 142 -14.05 -19.59 -9.80
C GLU A 142 -13.63 -20.88 -10.51
N THR A 143 -12.78 -20.78 -11.54
CA THR A 143 -12.29 -21.95 -12.30
C THR A 143 -11.54 -22.94 -11.42
N ASN A 144 -10.87 -22.46 -10.37
CA ASN A 144 -10.12 -23.31 -9.45
C ASN A 144 -10.92 -23.67 -8.18
N ASN A 145 -12.22 -23.36 -8.10
CA ASN A 145 -13.09 -23.57 -6.94
C ASN A 145 -12.51 -22.97 -5.65
N LEU A 146 -11.89 -21.80 -5.73
CA LEU A 146 -11.28 -21.08 -4.61
C LEU A 146 -12.10 -19.84 -4.23
N LYS A 147 -12.10 -19.51 -2.96
CA LYS A 147 -12.57 -18.20 -2.52
C LYS A 147 -11.59 -17.12 -2.97
N LEU A 148 -12.08 -15.95 -3.39
CA LEU A 148 -11.24 -14.83 -3.85
C LEU A 148 -10.16 -14.47 -2.81
N GLY A 149 -10.49 -14.49 -1.51
CA GLY A 149 -9.52 -14.21 -0.44
C GLY A 149 -8.36 -15.21 -0.37
N ALA A 150 -8.58 -16.47 -0.71
CA ALA A 150 -7.54 -17.50 -0.74
C ALA A 150 -6.53 -17.27 -1.88
N VAL A 151 -6.94 -16.59 -2.94
CA VAL A 151 -6.06 -16.17 -4.04
C VAL A 151 -5.43 -14.81 -3.75
N ALA A 152 -6.21 -13.86 -3.23
CA ALA A 152 -5.77 -12.48 -3.03
C ALA A 152 -4.71 -12.32 -1.93
N GLN A 153 -4.70 -13.16 -0.89
CA GLN A 153 -3.73 -13.04 0.20
C GLN A 153 -2.31 -13.47 -0.22
N PRO A 154 -2.08 -14.64 -0.84
CA PRO A 154 -0.76 -14.98 -1.39
C PRO A 154 -0.32 -13.99 -2.47
N LEU A 155 -1.24 -13.54 -3.32
CA LEU A 155 -0.98 -12.53 -4.35
C LEU A 155 -0.47 -11.23 -3.72
N ARG A 156 -1.11 -10.76 -2.64
CA ARG A 156 -0.67 -9.58 -1.90
C ARG A 156 0.73 -9.74 -1.33
N ALA A 157 1.00 -10.88 -0.69
CA ALA A 157 2.32 -11.21 -0.16
C ALA A 157 3.40 -11.17 -1.27
N ALA A 158 3.09 -11.74 -2.43
CA ALA A 158 4.00 -11.75 -3.58
C ALA A 158 4.24 -10.36 -4.18
N LEU A 159 3.21 -9.51 -4.26
CA LEU A 159 3.30 -8.19 -4.88
C LEU A 159 3.88 -7.11 -3.96
N THR A 160 3.68 -7.23 -2.65
CA THR A 160 4.02 -6.16 -1.71
C THR A 160 5.01 -6.55 -0.61
N GLY A 161 5.32 -7.85 -0.48
CA GLY A 161 6.12 -8.39 0.61
C GLY A 161 5.42 -8.38 1.97
N ARG A 162 4.12 -8.03 2.03
CA ARG A 162 3.35 -7.81 3.27
C ARG A 162 1.97 -8.46 3.19
N THR A 163 1.35 -8.65 4.37
CA THR A 163 -0.03 -9.14 4.48
C THR A 163 -1.09 -8.03 4.37
N THR A 164 -0.67 -6.78 4.48
CA THR A 164 -1.52 -5.57 4.39
C THR A 164 -0.99 -4.63 3.33
N SER A 165 -1.88 -4.06 2.52
CA SER A 165 -1.58 -3.08 1.47
C SER A 165 -2.87 -2.35 1.08
N PRO A 166 -2.85 -1.36 0.18
CA PRO A 166 -4.03 -0.94 -0.56
C PRO A 166 -4.81 -2.11 -1.17
N GLY A 167 -5.96 -1.87 -1.77
CA GLY A 167 -6.71 -2.87 -2.50
C GLY A 167 -5.83 -3.64 -3.48
N ILE A 168 -5.96 -4.96 -3.57
CA ILE A 168 -5.04 -5.75 -4.41
C ILE A 168 -5.14 -5.36 -5.89
N PHE A 169 -6.31 -4.94 -6.34
CA PHE A 169 -6.53 -4.48 -7.70
C PHE A 169 -5.92 -3.09 -7.93
N ASP A 170 -5.93 -2.22 -6.91
CA ASP A 170 -5.21 -0.94 -6.95
C ASP A 170 -3.71 -1.19 -7.04
N VAL A 171 -3.17 -2.13 -6.25
CA VAL A 171 -1.74 -2.50 -6.28
C VAL A 171 -1.34 -2.98 -7.67
N LEU A 172 -2.13 -3.86 -8.30
CA LEU A 172 -1.86 -4.33 -9.67
C LEU A 172 -1.88 -3.18 -10.69
N ALA A 173 -2.86 -2.28 -10.59
CA ALA A 173 -2.98 -1.13 -11.49
C ALA A 173 -1.83 -0.13 -11.32
N ILE A 174 -1.40 0.13 -10.08
CA ILE A 174 -0.33 1.08 -9.73
C ILE A 174 1.05 0.54 -10.13
N LEU A 175 1.33 -0.73 -9.86
CA LEU A 175 2.59 -1.37 -10.25
C LEU A 175 2.71 -1.52 -11.77
N GLY A 176 1.59 -1.65 -12.46
CA GLY A 176 1.57 -1.97 -13.88
C GLY A 176 1.87 -3.44 -14.17
N ARG A 177 1.76 -3.81 -15.46
CA ARG A 177 1.85 -5.20 -15.92
C ARG A 177 3.22 -5.82 -15.65
N ASP A 178 4.27 -5.18 -16.14
CA ASP A 178 5.62 -5.76 -16.15
C ASP A 178 6.17 -5.97 -14.74
N GLU A 179 5.99 -4.97 -13.86
CA GLU A 179 6.43 -5.07 -12.48
C GLU A 179 5.60 -6.11 -11.71
N SER A 180 4.28 -6.15 -11.90
CA SER A 180 3.42 -7.14 -11.26
C SER A 180 3.80 -8.56 -11.66
N LEU A 181 3.90 -8.84 -12.95
CA LEU A 181 4.28 -10.16 -13.45
C LEU A 181 5.71 -10.55 -13.02
N GLY A 182 6.63 -9.60 -13.03
CA GLY A 182 7.99 -9.83 -12.55
C GLY A 182 8.03 -10.25 -11.08
N ARG A 183 7.28 -9.56 -10.18
CA ARG A 183 7.20 -9.93 -8.77
C ARG A 183 6.59 -11.31 -8.54
N LEU A 184 5.56 -11.66 -9.30
CA LEU A 184 4.98 -13.00 -9.25
C LEU A 184 5.99 -14.07 -9.66
N LYS A 185 6.72 -13.82 -10.75
CA LYS A 185 7.75 -14.74 -11.23
C LYS A 185 8.86 -14.98 -10.20
N ASP A 186 9.31 -13.93 -9.50
CA ASP A 186 10.31 -14.05 -8.43
C ASP A 186 9.86 -15.01 -7.31
N GLN A 187 8.56 -15.13 -7.06
CA GLN A 187 8.02 -16.01 -6.02
C GLN A 187 7.83 -17.47 -6.49
N THR A 188 7.91 -17.74 -7.76
CA THR A 188 7.76 -19.10 -8.32
C THR A 188 9.10 -19.83 -8.52
N THR A 189 10.21 -19.11 -8.50
CA THR A 189 11.58 -19.62 -8.76
C THR A 189 12.39 -19.89 -7.48
N SER A 190 11.80 -19.69 -6.30
CA SER A 190 12.48 -19.83 -4.98
C SER A 190 12.12 -21.12 -4.29
#